data_1ce8acafec1f63a8f03cecca694cd076
#
_entry.id   1ce8acafec1f63a8f03cecca694cd076
#
_cell.length_a   1.000
_cell.length_b   1.000
_cell.length_c   1.000
_cell.angle_alpha   90.00
_cell.angle_beta   90.00
_cell.angle_gamma   90.00
#
_symmetry.space_group_name_H-M   'P 1'
#
loop_
_entity.id
_entity.type
_entity.pdbx_description
1 polymer ?
#
loop_
_entity_poly.entity_id
_entity_poly.type
_entity_poly.pdbx_seq_one_letter_code
_entity_poly.pdbx_strand_id
1 'polypeptide(L)'
;MENRRLFLAALLSLGVIVLWQILFPPPVPVADPVSDGPAAEISVAEEQVVSPTPPNSAGLVSIPEGEKNDLNEENNFPEIVGASERDVEIETATASIRFSNRGAQLVSYRLKDLLDERGEPLELVRQRADDQPFPFALFSADGLPLPLNEALFVVDQTGDRVTFEYSGPLGRAKKSFAFTGATFGVELELPGTSGWATYVGPGVRNPLAEELDDRFKPRYATYEAAGDMEDVNAAKLDREQLLPTDALRWVGLDDNYFITALIPRSPLLEVKARPVEILVEEERVTGHRPVTEQSELLDAELLLAPAGDRLALDAYFGAKKYTQLRRIDVGIEDSVRFGFFGVISRPLLYGLNWLHDRVVANYGWCIVLMTLLLRLALLPLTHKSYTSMQKMQKLNPRMESIRAKYRSKLKDKQGRPNLEAQRKMNDEMQLLFREEGVNPISGCLPILVQMPVFFGFYRLLANAVELWDAPWIGWIQNLAIPDPYFVLPLVMGATQFVSMRMTPAMPNPTQRFIMNSMPIWFTIFSFGFPSGLVLYWFTNNILTIVQQGGYNRLKKSGFFGGEEPQTPAKTRSAKS
;
A
#
# COMPACT_ATOMS: atom_id res chain seq x y z
N MET A 1 -7.89 24.02 35.01
CA MET A 1 -6.95 23.47 34.01
C MET A 1 -7.20 21.98 33.70
N GLU A 2 -7.73 21.18 34.59
CA GLU A 2 -8.00 19.74 34.42
C GLU A 2 -9.08 19.43 33.37
N ASN A 3 -10.18 20.18 33.36
CA ASN A 3 -11.26 19.96 32.38
C ASN A 3 -10.82 20.14 30.93
N ARG A 4 -9.84 21.02 30.66
CA ARG A 4 -9.27 21.22 29.32
C ARG A 4 -8.40 20.06 28.89
N ARG A 5 -7.70 19.41 29.81
CA ARG A 5 -6.89 18.21 29.55
C ARG A 5 -7.76 16.97 29.34
N LEU A 6 -8.84 16.82 30.08
CA LEU A 6 -9.86 15.78 29.91
C LEU A 6 -10.59 15.93 28.56
N PHE A 7 -10.95 17.18 28.22
CA PHE A 7 -11.57 17.49 26.93
C PHE A 7 -10.62 17.20 25.75
N LEU A 8 -9.33 17.59 25.85
CA LEU A 8 -8.31 17.29 24.85
C LEU A 8 -8.05 15.78 24.72
N ALA A 9 -8.02 15.04 25.83
CA ALA A 9 -7.87 13.59 25.81
C ALA A 9 -9.09 12.88 25.19
N ALA A 10 -10.31 13.38 25.50
CA ALA A 10 -11.55 12.88 24.90
C ALA A 10 -11.62 13.21 23.40
N LEU A 11 -11.19 14.41 23.00
CA LEU A 11 -11.13 14.83 21.60
C LEU A 11 -10.09 14.02 20.80
N LEU A 12 -8.93 13.74 21.39
CA LEU A 12 -7.90 12.86 20.81
C LEU A 12 -8.40 11.41 20.70
N SER A 13 -9.10 10.90 21.72
CA SER A 13 -9.68 9.55 21.68
C SER A 13 -10.80 9.45 20.65
N LEU A 14 -11.65 10.47 20.53
CA LEU A 14 -12.69 10.57 19.51
C LEU A 14 -12.05 10.68 18.11
N GLY A 15 -11.00 11.49 17.98
CA GLY A 15 -10.22 11.60 16.75
C GLY A 15 -9.62 10.28 16.29
N VAL A 16 -9.11 9.47 17.21
CA VAL A 16 -8.59 8.12 16.91
C VAL A 16 -9.72 7.17 16.48
N ILE A 17 -10.90 7.23 17.11
CA ILE A 17 -12.05 6.39 16.73
C ILE A 17 -12.61 6.84 15.38
N VAL A 18 -12.73 8.14 15.13
CA VAL A 18 -13.18 8.68 13.83
C VAL A 18 -12.16 8.36 12.73
N LEU A 19 -10.87 8.52 13.02
CA LEU A 19 -9.80 8.14 12.11
C LEU A 19 -9.82 6.65 11.80
N TRP A 20 -10.10 5.81 12.81
CA TRP A 20 -10.29 4.37 12.60
C TRP A 20 -11.46 4.07 11.67
N GLN A 21 -12.61 4.74 11.85
CA GLN A 21 -13.78 4.56 10.98
C GLN A 21 -13.55 5.07 9.54
N ILE A 22 -12.71 6.09 9.35
CA ILE A 22 -12.33 6.60 8.03
C ILE A 22 -11.32 5.65 7.35
N LEU A 23 -10.35 5.12 8.10
CA LEU A 23 -9.33 4.22 7.58
C LEU A 23 -9.83 2.79 7.36
N PHE A 24 -10.86 2.39 8.12
CA PHE A 24 -11.48 1.07 8.06
C PHE A 24 -13.00 1.24 8.08
N PRO A 25 -13.62 1.72 6.97
CA PRO A 25 -15.07 1.82 6.90
C PRO A 25 -15.69 0.45 7.13
N PRO A 26 -16.74 0.35 7.96
CA PRO A 26 -17.46 -0.90 8.15
C PRO A 26 -17.99 -1.37 6.80
N PRO A 27 -18.04 -2.70 6.54
CA PRO A 27 -18.63 -3.20 5.32
C PRO A 27 -20.06 -2.66 5.22
N VAL A 28 -20.36 -2.06 4.06
CA VAL A 28 -21.72 -1.55 3.77
C VAL A 28 -22.66 -2.74 3.92
N PRO A 29 -23.74 -2.66 4.73
CA PRO A 29 -24.71 -3.72 4.79
C PRO A 29 -25.25 -3.95 3.38
N VAL A 30 -25.09 -5.16 2.86
CA VAL A 30 -25.79 -5.59 1.66
C VAL A 30 -27.27 -5.47 2.01
N ALA A 31 -27.99 -4.58 1.32
CA ALA A 31 -29.42 -4.47 1.47
C ALA A 31 -30.02 -5.84 1.11
N ASP A 32 -30.70 -6.44 2.07
CA ASP A 32 -31.48 -7.65 1.81
C ASP A 32 -32.41 -7.41 0.61
N PRO A 33 -32.58 -8.38 -0.30
CA PRO A 33 -33.49 -8.22 -1.42
C PRO A 33 -34.88 -7.93 -0.87
N VAL A 34 -35.42 -6.78 -1.23
CA VAL A 34 -36.80 -6.37 -0.90
C VAL A 34 -37.73 -7.45 -1.38
N SER A 35 -38.44 -8.08 -0.45
CA SER A 35 -39.51 -9.05 -0.72
C SER A 35 -40.61 -8.38 -1.52
N ASP A 36 -41.00 -9.03 -2.61
CA ASP A 36 -42.10 -8.67 -3.50
C ASP A 36 -43.38 -8.31 -2.75
N GLY A 37 -43.77 -7.05 -2.83
CA GLY A 37 -45.16 -6.63 -2.64
C GLY A 37 -45.85 -6.49 -4.02
N PRO A 38 -47.16 -6.62 -4.12
CA PRO A 38 -47.86 -6.89 -5.38
C PRO A 38 -47.77 -5.73 -6.39
N ALA A 39 -47.47 -6.11 -7.63
CA ALA A 39 -47.35 -5.25 -8.78
C ALA A 39 -48.64 -4.42 -9.04
N ALA A 40 -48.46 -3.11 -9.14
CA ALA A 40 -49.43 -2.23 -9.79
C ALA A 40 -49.10 -2.22 -11.30
N GLU A 41 -50.04 -2.65 -12.12
CA GLU A 41 -50.00 -2.62 -13.57
C GLU A 41 -49.89 -1.17 -14.06
N ILE A 42 -48.76 -0.83 -14.64
CA ILE A 42 -48.65 0.37 -15.47
C ILE A 42 -48.57 -0.10 -16.92
N SER A 43 -49.65 0.16 -17.65
CA SER A 43 -49.78 0.00 -19.08
C SER A 43 -48.71 0.83 -19.78
N VAL A 44 -47.75 0.19 -20.44
CA VAL A 44 -46.79 0.83 -21.33
C VAL A 44 -47.29 0.67 -22.78
N ALA A 45 -47.60 1.77 -23.45
CA ALA A 45 -47.87 1.83 -24.86
C ALA A 45 -46.65 1.35 -25.66
N GLU A 46 -46.90 0.43 -26.59
CA GLU A 46 -45.95 -0.03 -27.59
C GLU A 46 -45.52 1.12 -28.50
N GLU A 47 -44.28 1.56 -28.38
CA GLU A 47 -43.63 2.40 -29.37
C GLU A 47 -42.80 1.53 -30.31
N GLN A 48 -43.19 1.44 -31.55
CA GLN A 48 -42.59 0.62 -32.60
C GLN A 48 -41.15 1.07 -32.87
N VAL A 49 -40.24 0.14 -32.68
CA VAL A 49 -38.84 0.27 -33.09
C VAL A 49 -38.76 0.14 -34.61
N VAL A 50 -38.54 1.23 -35.28
CA VAL A 50 -38.22 1.28 -36.72
C VAL A 50 -36.70 1.04 -36.86
N SER A 51 -36.35 -0.10 -37.42
CA SER A 51 -34.97 -0.40 -37.84
C SER A 51 -34.58 0.49 -39.02
N PRO A 52 -33.40 1.16 -38.98
CA PRO A 52 -32.91 1.85 -40.14
C PRO A 52 -32.33 0.89 -41.17
N THR A 53 -32.92 0.91 -42.36
CA THR A 53 -32.44 0.27 -43.60
C THR A 53 -31.12 0.93 -44.06
N PRO A 54 -30.12 0.16 -44.52
CA PRO A 54 -28.88 0.75 -45.04
C PRO A 54 -29.11 1.51 -46.33
N PRO A 55 -28.47 2.65 -46.56
CA PRO A 55 -28.63 3.41 -47.80
C PRO A 55 -27.92 2.70 -48.96
N ASN A 56 -28.67 2.59 -50.02
CA ASN A 56 -28.37 1.99 -51.31
C ASN A 56 -27.23 2.75 -52.03
N SER A 57 -26.32 2.00 -52.57
CA SER A 57 -25.25 2.47 -53.46
C SER A 57 -25.82 2.95 -54.79
N ALA A 58 -25.72 4.25 -55.06
CA ALA A 58 -25.74 4.76 -56.42
C ALA A 58 -25.18 6.18 -56.50
N GLY A 59 -24.18 6.38 -57.30
CA GLY A 59 -23.72 7.72 -57.71
C GLY A 59 -22.21 7.84 -57.85
N LEU A 60 -21.61 7.14 -58.80
CA LEU A 60 -20.30 7.50 -59.37
C LEU A 60 -20.44 8.87 -60.00
N VAL A 61 -19.98 9.92 -59.32
CA VAL A 61 -19.72 11.21 -59.92
C VAL A 61 -18.31 11.15 -60.50
N SER A 62 -18.23 11.19 -61.83
CA SER A 62 -17.02 11.36 -62.61
C SER A 62 -16.38 12.70 -62.26
N ILE A 63 -15.16 12.68 -61.71
CA ILE A 63 -14.33 13.86 -61.56
C ILE A 63 -13.64 14.12 -62.92
N PRO A 64 -13.67 15.36 -63.45
CA PRO A 64 -12.99 15.67 -64.69
C PRO A 64 -11.46 15.52 -64.53
N GLU A 65 -10.84 14.82 -65.46
CA GLU A 65 -9.38 14.88 -65.70
C GLU A 65 -9.01 16.31 -66.11
N GLY A 66 -8.27 17.00 -65.25
CA GLY A 66 -7.74 18.30 -65.61
C GLY A 66 -7.02 18.97 -64.45
N GLU A 67 -5.75 18.83 -64.50
CA GLU A 67 -4.63 19.52 -63.86
C GLU A 67 -3.82 18.66 -62.91
N LYS A 68 -2.85 18.00 -63.55
CA LYS A 68 -1.63 17.56 -62.87
C LYS A 68 -0.88 18.83 -62.46
N ASN A 69 -1.15 19.32 -61.26
CA ASN A 69 -0.21 20.21 -60.60
C ASN A 69 0.88 19.34 -59.96
N ASP A 70 2.08 19.57 -60.45
CA ASP A 70 3.36 19.15 -59.92
C ASP A 70 3.51 19.67 -58.47
N LEU A 71 3.06 18.88 -57.51
CA LEU A 71 3.42 18.95 -56.07
C LEU A 71 3.97 17.62 -55.61
N ASN A 72 4.78 16.97 -56.45
CA ASN A 72 5.75 15.98 -56.02
C ASN A 72 7.09 16.69 -55.81
N GLU A 73 7.23 17.51 -54.77
CA GLU A 73 8.47 17.51 -54.05
C GLU A 73 8.52 16.12 -53.35
N GLU A 74 9.01 15.14 -54.07
CA GLU A 74 9.53 13.89 -53.51
C GLU A 74 10.53 14.27 -52.40
N ASN A 75 10.08 14.17 -51.14
CA ASN A 75 10.95 14.16 -49.99
C ASN A 75 11.85 12.93 -50.18
N ASN A 76 12.92 13.11 -50.91
CA ASN A 76 13.93 12.07 -51.21
C ASN A 76 14.84 11.85 -49.99
N PHE A 77 14.20 11.38 -48.90
CA PHE A 77 14.95 10.93 -47.74
C PHE A 77 15.46 9.54 -47.98
N PRO A 78 16.69 9.22 -47.56
CA PRO A 78 17.23 7.87 -47.69
C PRO A 78 16.32 6.89 -46.92
N GLU A 79 16.00 5.79 -47.54
CA GLU A 79 15.27 4.69 -46.92
C GLU A 79 16.16 4.03 -45.87
N ILE A 80 15.66 4.00 -44.61
CA ILE A 80 16.33 3.40 -43.43
C ILE A 80 15.38 2.37 -42.85
N VAL A 81 15.56 1.10 -43.22
CA VAL A 81 14.69 -0.01 -42.80
C VAL A 81 15.56 -1.18 -42.35
N GLY A 82 15.21 -1.76 -41.21
CA GLY A 82 15.89 -2.95 -40.68
C GLY A 82 15.67 -4.18 -41.57
N ALA A 83 16.71 -4.98 -41.75
CA ALA A 83 16.66 -6.16 -42.62
C ALA A 83 15.86 -7.34 -42.02
N SER A 84 15.84 -7.46 -40.71
CA SER A 84 15.15 -8.53 -39.97
C SER A 84 14.81 -8.08 -38.56
N GLU A 85 13.82 -8.76 -37.99
CA GLU A 85 13.49 -8.61 -36.58
C GLU A 85 14.61 -9.14 -35.68
N ARG A 86 14.98 -8.40 -34.66
CA ARG A 86 15.97 -8.82 -33.66
C ARG A 86 15.74 -8.10 -32.33
N ASP A 87 16.11 -8.79 -31.28
CA ASP A 87 16.20 -8.20 -29.95
C ASP A 87 17.56 -7.54 -29.74
N VAL A 88 17.55 -6.46 -28.95
CA VAL A 88 18.73 -5.70 -28.52
C VAL A 88 18.82 -5.74 -27.02
N GLU A 89 19.86 -6.34 -26.49
CA GLU A 89 20.07 -6.50 -25.06
C GLU A 89 21.06 -5.45 -24.53
N ILE A 90 20.73 -4.93 -23.37
CA ILE A 90 21.55 -3.95 -22.64
C ILE A 90 21.66 -4.41 -21.20
N GLU A 91 22.89 -4.59 -20.76
CA GLU A 91 23.21 -4.96 -19.39
C GLU A 91 23.64 -3.73 -18.59
N THR A 92 22.90 -3.41 -17.54
CA THR A 92 23.29 -2.40 -16.55
C THR A 92 23.72 -3.05 -15.24
N ALA A 93 24.20 -2.25 -14.29
CA ALA A 93 24.55 -2.75 -12.96
C ALA A 93 23.33 -3.34 -12.21
N THR A 94 22.14 -2.82 -12.46
CA THR A 94 20.91 -3.17 -11.71
C THR A 94 19.86 -3.90 -12.50
N ALA A 95 19.92 -3.88 -13.84
CA ALA A 95 18.91 -4.48 -14.70
C ALA A 95 19.49 -5.09 -15.98
N SER A 96 18.77 -6.09 -16.50
CA SER A 96 18.91 -6.62 -17.85
C SER A 96 17.71 -6.14 -18.67
N ILE A 97 17.97 -5.45 -19.77
CA ILE A 97 16.97 -4.72 -20.54
C ILE A 97 16.97 -5.23 -21.97
N ARG A 98 15.78 -5.45 -22.55
CA ARG A 98 15.65 -5.95 -23.91
C ARG A 98 14.63 -5.12 -24.69
N PHE A 99 15.06 -4.66 -25.85
CA PHE A 99 14.23 -3.98 -26.84
C PHE A 99 14.04 -4.86 -28.06
N SER A 100 12.86 -4.82 -28.69
CA SER A 100 12.67 -5.30 -30.04
C SER A 100 12.93 -4.18 -31.03
N ASN A 101 13.60 -4.47 -32.16
CA ASN A 101 13.72 -3.50 -33.23
C ASN A 101 12.43 -3.37 -34.07
N ARG A 102 11.43 -4.23 -33.86
CA ARG A 102 10.08 -4.03 -34.36
C ARG A 102 9.41 -2.97 -33.52
N GLY A 103 9.11 -1.83 -34.12
CA GLY A 103 8.53 -0.67 -33.44
C GLY A 103 9.46 -0.01 -32.41
N ALA A 104 10.69 -0.51 -32.21
CA ALA A 104 11.64 -0.03 -31.21
C ALA A 104 10.97 0.12 -29.82
N GLN A 105 10.42 -0.99 -29.31
CA GLN A 105 9.66 -1.09 -28.05
C GLN A 105 10.48 -1.80 -26.97
N LEU A 106 10.24 -1.42 -25.71
CA LEU A 106 10.85 -2.07 -24.54
C LEU A 106 10.08 -3.35 -24.22
N VAL A 107 10.65 -4.52 -24.51
CA VAL A 107 9.96 -5.82 -24.33
C VAL A 107 10.27 -6.51 -23.00
N SER A 108 11.37 -6.13 -22.33
CA SER A 108 11.73 -6.70 -21.03
C SER A 108 12.61 -5.73 -20.24
N TYR A 109 12.37 -5.65 -18.94
CA TYR A 109 13.18 -4.90 -17.98
C TYR A 109 13.28 -5.69 -16.67
N ARG A 110 14.32 -6.48 -16.51
CA ARG A 110 14.52 -7.39 -15.39
C ARG A 110 15.44 -6.82 -14.35
N LEU A 111 14.97 -6.73 -13.11
CA LEU A 111 15.78 -6.30 -11.96
C LEU A 111 16.66 -7.45 -11.48
N LYS A 112 17.99 -7.23 -11.39
CA LYS A 112 18.96 -8.25 -10.95
C LYS A 112 18.95 -8.48 -9.45
N ASP A 113 18.58 -7.47 -8.69
CA ASP A 113 18.62 -7.48 -7.22
C ASP A 113 17.37 -8.07 -6.57
N LEU A 114 16.32 -8.31 -7.34
CA LEU A 114 15.02 -8.79 -6.86
C LEU A 114 14.57 -9.99 -7.68
N LEU A 115 14.09 -11.00 -6.97
CA LEU A 115 13.64 -12.24 -7.59
C LEU A 115 12.11 -12.32 -7.57
N ASP A 116 11.57 -13.04 -8.53
CA ASP A 116 10.18 -13.47 -8.55
C ASP A 116 9.97 -14.75 -7.71
N GLU A 117 8.74 -15.27 -7.67
CA GLU A 117 8.40 -16.52 -6.94
C GLU A 117 9.13 -17.77 -7.47
N ARG A 118 9.68 -17.72 -8.70
CA ARG A 118 10.42 -18.82 -9.33
C ARG A 118 11.92 -18.72 -9.09
N GLY A 119 12.36 -17.63 -8.43
CA GLY A 119 13.78 -17.34 -8.21
C GLY A 119 14.47 -16.74 -9.43
N GLU A 120 13.72 -16.26 -10.43
CA GLU A 120 14.24 -15.56 -11.61
C GLU A 120 14.25 -14.05 -11.37
N PRO A 121 15.13 -13.27 -12.05
CA PRO A 121 15.13 -11.82 -11.99
C PRO A 121 13.76 -11.22 -12.29
N LEU A 122 13.27 -10.34 -11.43
CA LEU A 122 11.92 -9.80 -11.48
C LEU A 122 11.68 -8.95 -12.73
N GLU A 123 10.70 -9.33 -13.55
CA GLU A 123 10.31 -8.63 -14.77
C GLU A 123 9.36 -7.48 -14.48
N LEU A 124 9.72 -6.26 -14.89
CA LEU A 124 8.90 -5.05 -14.70
C LEU A 124 8.02 -4.71 -15.90
N VAL A 125 8.37 -5.20 -17.09
CA VAL A 125 7.50 -5.08 -18.27
C VAL A 125 6.55 -6.26 -18.26
N ARG A 126 5.24 -5.96 -18.25
CA ARG A 126 4.23 -7.01 -18.24
C ARG A 126 4.32 -7.89 -19.46
N GLN A 127 4.55 -9.17 -19.26
CA GLN A 127 4.54 -10.18 -20.31
C GLN A 127 3.10 -10.64 -20.55
N ARG A 128 2.67 -10.70 -21.79
CA ARG A 128 1.29 -10.96 -22.18
C ARG A 128 1.20 -12.05 -23.22
N ALA A 129 0.03 -12.70 -23.25
CA ALA A 129 -0.34 -13.65 -24.29
C ALA A 129 -0.98 -12.97 -25.52
N ASP A 130 -1.32 -11.68 -25.44
CA ASP A 130 -2.02 -10.91 -26.47
C ASP A 130 -1.09 -9.95 -27.23
N ASP A 131 -1.53 -9.50 -28.41
CA ASP A 131 -0.77 -8.60 -29.30
C ASP A 131 -0.77 -7.14 -28.82
N GLN A 132 -0.91 -6.86 -27.51
CA GLN A 132 -0.90 -5.49 -27.03
C GLN A 132 0.51 -4.88 -27.06
N PRO A 133 0.62 -3.56 -27.31
CA PRO A 133 1.90 -2.89 -27.43
C PRO A 133 2.70 -2.88 -26.11
N PHE A 134 4.01 -2.89 -26.26
CA PHE A 134 4.95 -2.72 -25.15
C PHE A 134 5.26 -1.23 -24.89
N PRO A 135 5.87 -0.89 -23.74
CA PRO A 135 6.29 0.48 -23.44
C PRO A 135 7.08 1.13 -24.58
N PHE A 136 6.83 2.42 -24.80
CA PHE A 136 7.33 3.25 -25.88
C PHE A 136 6.78 2.94 -27.28
N ALA A 137 5.69 2.16 -27.39
CA ALA A 137 4.90 2.11 -28.61
C ALA A 137 4.29 3.48 -28.93
N LEU A 138 4.00 3.70 -30.22
CA LEU A 138 3.50 4.97 -30.73
C LEU A 138 2.00 4.88 -31.04
N PHE A 139 1.28 5.93 -30.67
CA PHE A 139 -0.16 6.06 -30.86
C PHE A 139 -0.51 7.37 -31.56
N SER A 140 -1.65 7.41 -32.23
CA SER A 140 -2.24 8.65 -32.73
C SER A 140 -2.92 9.44 -31.59
N ALA A 141 -3.28 10.70 -31.84
CA ALA A 141 -4.06 11.50 -30.90
C ALA A 141 -5.39 10.85 -30.50
N ASP A 142 -5.99 10.07 -31.41
CA ASP A 142 -7.24 9.32 -31.17
C ASP A 142 -7.02 8.04 -30.36
N GLY A 143 -5.79 7.76 -29.95
CA GLY A 143 -5.44 6.61 -29.12
C GLY A 143 -5.36 5.27 -29.88
N LEU A 144 -5.19 5.31 -31.19
CA LEU A 144 -4.96 4.12 -32.02
C LEU A 144 -3.45 3.88 -32.22
N PRO A 145 -2.98 2.61 -32.20
CA PRO A 145 -1.59 2.31 -32.46
C PRO A 145 -1.16 2.73 -33.87
N LEU A 146 0.00 3.38 -33.98
CA LEU A 146 0.55 3.78 -35.29
C LEU A 146 1.18 2.58 -36.01
N PRO A 147 1.12 2.54 -37.37
CA PRO A 147 1.78 1.48 -38.17
C PRO A 147 3.29 1.40 -37.94
N LEU A 148 3.93 2.46 -37.46
CA LEU A 148 5.34 2.48 -37.07
C LEU A 148 5.70 1.46 -35.98
N ASN A 149 4.73 0.94 -35.23
CA ASN A 149 4.96 -0.12 -34.24
C ASN A 149 5.30 -1.46 -34.88
N GLU A 150 4.97 -1.66 -36.15
CA GLU A 150 5.29 -2.85 -36.93
C GLU A 150 6.55 -2.69 -37.80
N ALA A 151 7.08 -1.46 -37.88
CA ALA A 151 8.24 -1.15 -38.67
C ALA A 151 9.52 -1.77 -38.10
N LEU A 152 10.41 -2.24 -38.93
CA LEU A 152 11.73 -2.74 -38.54
C LEU A 152 12.72 -1.57 -38.52
N PHE A 153 13.16 -1.18 -37.35
CA PHE A 153 14.14 -0.12 -37.16
C PHE A 153 15.57 -0.62 -37.37
N VAL A 154 16.41 0.23 -37.93
CA VAL A 154 17.87 0.03 -37.90
C VAL A 154 18.38 0.43 -36.51
N VAL A 155 19.25 -0.38 -35.95
CA VAL A 155 19.75 -0.21 -34.59
C VAL A 155 21.23 0.15 -34.63
N ASP A 156 21.56 1.23 -33.93
CA ASP A 156 22.92 1.63 -33.57
C ASP A 156 23.08 1.60 -32.04
N GLN A 157 24.02 0.79 -31.57
CA GLN A 157 24.34 0.64 -30.15
C GLN A 157 25.77 1.12 -29.88
N THR A 158 25.89 2.20 -29.13
CA THR A 158 27.19 2.79 -28.78
C THR A 158 27.28 2.99 -27.26
N GLY A 159 28.03 2.10 -26.60
CA GLY A 159 28.15 2.09 -25.13
C GLY A 159 26.81 1.91 -24.44
N ASP A 160 26.44 2.85 -23.57
CA ASP A 160 25.20 2.84 -22.79
C ASP A 160 24.00 3.47 -23.55
N ARG A 161 24.16 3.77 -24.84
CA ARG A 161 23.11 4.36 -25.68
C ARG A 161 22.73 3.40 -26.79
N VAL A 162 21.41 3.26 -27.00
CA VAL A 162 20.82 2.55 -28.14
C VAL A 162 19.94 3.52 -28.90
N THR A 163 20.11 3.57 -30.21
CA THR A 163 19.33 4.40 -31.12
C THR A 163 18.67 3.52 -32.17
N PHE A 164 17.40 3.72 -32.39
CA PHE A 164 16.58 3.07 -33.38
C PHE A 164 16.14 4.13 -34.41
N GLU A 165 16.42 3.88 -35.68
CA GLU A 165 16.03 4.79 -36.77
C GLU A 165 15.23 4.06 -37.82
N TYR A 166 14.17 4.70 -38.28
CA TYR A 166 13.33 4.26 -39.38
C TYR A 166 12.99 5.42 -40.30
N SER A 167 13.13 5.20 -41.60
CA SER A 167 12.65 6.12 -42.65
C SER A 167 12.12 5.28 -43.79
N GLY A 168 10.83 5.34 -44.07
CA GLY A 168 10.21 4.49 -45.08
C GLY A 168 8.74 4.81 -45.31
N PRO A 169 7.98 3.89 -45.94
CA PRO A 169 6.59 4.13 -46.33
C PRO A 169 5.64 4.46 -45.14
N LEU A 170 5.98 3.99 -43.94
CA LEU A 170 5.16 4.20 -42.73
C LEU A 170 5.46 5.53 -42.03
N GLY A 171 6.41 6.32 -42.52
CA GLY A 171 6.84 7.58 -41.94
C GLY A 171 8.31 7.60 -41.53
N ARG A 172 8.67 8.51 -40.64
CA ARG A 172 10.01 8.62 -40.07
C ARG A 172 9.92 8.64 -38.58
N ALA A 173 10.80 7.88 -37.92
CA ALA A 173 10.90 7.88 -36.48
C ALA A 173 12.34 7.60 -36.03
N LYS A 174 12.73 8.27 -34.95
CA LYS A 174 13.98 8.02 -34.24
C LYS A 174 13.67 7.87 -32.77
N LYS A 175 14.13 6.80 -32.17
CA LYS A 175 14.02 6.54 -30.73
C LYS A 175 15.40 6.29 -30.15
N SER A 176 15.78 7.03 -29.11
CA SER A 176 17.07 6.89 -28.45
C SER A 176 16.88 6.66 -26.96
N PHE A 177 17.60 5.68 -26.43
CA PHE A 177 17.59 5.31 -25.02
C PHE A 177 19.03 5.37 -24.48
N ALA A 178 19.25 6.10 -23.36
CA ALA A 178 20.56 6.30 -22.77
C ALA A 178 20.57 5.91 -21.28
N PHE A 179 21.34 4.89 -20.91
CA PHE A 179 21.37 4.28 -19.58
C PHE A 179 22.56 4.79 -18.76
N THR A 180 22.45 5.98 -18.17
CA THR A 180 23.57 6.68 -17.50
C THR A 180 23.36 6.94 -16.01
N GLY A 181 22.54 6.14 -15.31
CA GLY A 181 22.32 6.39 -13.88
C GLY A 181 21.18 5.58 -13.27
N ALA A 182 20.52 6.19 -12.28
CA ALA A 182 19.33 5.60 -11.66
C ALA A 182 18.10 5.69 -12.58
N THR A 183 18.06 6.67 -13.47
CA THR A 183 17.09 6.84 -14.55
C THR A 183 17.77 6.64 -15.89
N PHE A 184 16.99 6.37 -16.94
CA PHE A 184 17.50 6.37 -18.31
C PHE A 184 16.78 7.43 -19.15
N GLY A 185 17.56 8.11 -19.99
CA GLY A 185 17.05 9.13 -20.91
C GLY A 185 16.31 8.47 -22.08
N VAL A 186 15.16 9.03 -22.45
CA VAL A 186 14.35 8.63 -23.59
C VAL A 186 14.15 9.84 -24.49
N GLU A 187 14.46 9.70 -25.76
CA GLU A 187 14.21 10.73 -26.79
C GLU A 187 13.50 10.07 -27.96
N LEU A 188 12.32 10.54 -28.28
CA LEU A 188 11.49 10.09 -29.39
C LEU A 188 11.27 11.24 -30.33
N GLU A 189 11.53 11.05 -31.63
CA GLU A 189 11.36 12.05 -32.67
C GLU A 189 10.57 11.44 -33.83
N LEU A 190 9.48 12.11 -34.21
CA LEU A 190 8.60 11.78 -35.33
C LEU A 190 8.49 12.99 -36.27
N PRO A 191 9.52 13.27 -37.09
CA PRO A 191 9.54 14.46 -37.92
C PRO A 191 8.36 14.52 -38.88
N GLY A 192 7.63 15.65 -38.87
CA GLY A 192 6.48 15.87 -39.74
C GLY A 192 5.20 15.16 -39.30
N THR A 193 5.19 14.51 -38.14
CA THR A 193 4.00 13.89 -37.55
C THR A 193 3.52 14.72 -36.37
N SER A 194 2.30 15.25 -36.43
CA SER A 194 1.66 15.94 -35.32
C SER A 194 0.58 15.06 -34.69
N GLY A 195 0.26 15.32 -33.43
CA GLY A 195 -0.81 14.60 -32.72
C GLY A 195 -0.51 13.12 -32.50
N TRP A 196 0.70 12.81 -32.05
CA TRP A 196 1.10 11.47 -31.64
C TRP A 196 1.36 11.40 -30.13
N ALA A 197 1.32 10.19 -29.60
CA ALA A 197 1.64 9.93 -28.20
C ALA A 197 2.52 8.68 -28.08
N THR A 198 3.27 8.60 -27.00
CA THR A 198 3.93 7.36 -26.61
C THR A 198 3.15 6.66 -25.50
N TYR A 199 3.21 5.37 -25.52
CA TYR A 199 2.51 4.46 -24.62
C TYR A 199 3.43 3.92 -23.54
N VAL A 200 2.92 3.85 -22.30
CA VAL A 200 3.56 3.14 -21.19
C VAL A 200 2.48 2.38 -20.40
N GLY A 201 2.69 1.12 -20.21
CA GLY A 201 1.76 0.24 -19.51
C GLY A 201 1.67 -1.15 -20.12
N PRO A 202 0.65 -1.88 -19.71
CA PRO A 202 -0.25 -1.61 -18.59
C PRO A 202 0.38 -2.01 -17.26
N GLY A 203 0.19 -1.15 -16.24
CA GLY A 203 0.77 -1.38 -14.93
C GLY A 203 2.29 -1.43 -14.94
N VAL A 204 2.87 -2.07 -13.92
CA VAL A 204 4.34 -2.08 -13.72
C VAL A 204 4.93 -3.46 -13.95
N ARG A 205 4.22 -4.54 -13.64
CA ARG A 205 4.69 -5.94 -13.70
C ARG A 205 3.50 -6.89 -13.69
N ASN A 206 3.76 -8.17 -13.94
CA ASN A 206 2.75 -9.17 -13.64
C ASN A 206 2.53 -9.26 -12.13
N PRO A 207 1.27 -9.19 -11.65
CA PRO A 207 0.97 -9.35 -10.24
C PRO A 207 1.24 -10.78 -9.81
N LEU A 208 1.56 -10.96 -8.53
CA LEU A 208 1.59 -12.28 -7.92
C LEU A 208 0.16 -12.81 -7.75
N ALA A 209 0.00 -14.14 -7.74
CA ALA A 209 -1.28 -14.80 -7.52
C ALA A 209 -2.00 -14.30 -6.25
N GLU A 210 -1.25 -14.11 -5.17
CA GLU A 210 -1.76 -13.61 -3.88
C GLU A 210 -2.18 -12.14 -3.92
N GLU A 211 -1.78 -11.37 -4.93
CA GLU A 211 -2.10 -9.96 -5.09
C GLU A 211 -3.38 -9.72 -5.91
N LEU A 212 -3.87 -10.73 -6.63
CA LEU A 212 -5.05 -10.59 -7.48
C LEU A 212 -6.32 -10.31 -6.68
N ASP A 213 -6.48 -10.97 -5.53
CA ASP A 213 -7.62 -10.80 -4.63
C ASP A 213 -7.41 -9.73 -3.54
N ASP A 214 -6.21 -9.10 -3.49
CA ASP A 214 -5.87 -8.17 -2.41
C ASP A 214 -6.34 -6.74 -2.69
N ARG A 215 -7.53 -6.42 -2.16
CA ARG A 215 -8.08 -5.06 -2.19
C ARG A 215 -7.20 -4.02 -1.49
N PHE A 216 -6.22 -4.44 -0.72
CA PHE A 216 -5.28 -3.59 0.00
C PHE A 216 -4.01 -3.27 -0.78
N LYS A 217 -3.84 -3.84 -1.98
CA LYS A 217 -2.73 -3.57 -2.90
C LYS A 217 -3.23 -2.92 -4.21
N PRO A 218 -3.73 -1.68 -4.13
CA PRO A 218 -4.24 -0.97 -5.29
C PRO A 218 -3.12 -0.61 -6.27
N ARG A 219 -3.48 -0.52 -7.55
CA ARG A 219 -2.64 -0.04 -8.64
C ARG A 219 -3.06 1.37 -9.01
N TYR A 220 -2.10 2.20 -9.36
CA TYR A 220 -2.34 3.60 -9.61
C TYR A 220 -1.65 4.09 -10.88
N ALA A 221 -2.30 5.04 -11.57
CA ALA A 221 -1.60 6.07 -12.31
C ALA A 221 -1.36 7.23 -11.33
N THR A 222 -0.10 7.53 -11.05
CA THR A 222 0.31 8.54 -10.06
C THR A 222 1.06 9.65 -10.75
N TYR A 223 0.82 10.89 -10.32
CA TYR A 223 1.54 12.04 -10.85
C TYR A 223 1.82 13.06 -9.76
N GLU A 224 2.82 13.90 -9.98
CA GLU A 224 3.09 15.08 -9.16
C GLU A 224 3.04 16.33 -10.05
N ALA A 225 2.14 17.23 -9.69
CA ALA A 225 1.99 18.51 -10.34
C ALA A 225 1.84 19.64 -9.30
N ALA A 226 2.52 20.76 -9.53
CA ALA A 226 2.48 21.94 -8.67
C ALA A 226 2.88 21.67 -7.18
N GLY A 227 3.59 20.58 -6.91
CA GLY A 227 4.05 20.19 -5.58
C GLY A 227 3.13 19.23 -4.83
N ASP A 228 2.00 18.85 -5.42
CA ASP A 228 1.07 17.89 -4.86
C ASP A 228 1.10 16.57 -5.67
N MET A 229 1.19 15.45 -4.95
CA MET A 229 1.11 14.11 -5.54
C MET A 229 -0.33 13.61 -5.48
N GLU A 230 -0.85 13.15 -6.61
CA GLU A 230 -2.18 12.58 -6.73
C GLU A 230 -2.15 11.17 -7.30
N ASP A 231 -3.08 10.34 -6.81
CA ASP A 231 -3.25 8.94 -7.18
C ASP A 231 -4.58 8.71 -7.88
N VAL A 232 -4.52 8.23 -9.12
CA VAL A 232 -5.68 7.75 -9.87
C VAL A 232 -5.73 6.22 -9.73
N ASN A 233 -6.66 5.72 -8.92
CA ASN A 233 -6.79 4.28 -8.68
C ASN A 233 -7.33 3.59 -9.94
N ALA A 234 -6.58 2.64 -10.50
CA ALA A 234 -6.95 1.90 -11.70
C ALA A 234 -8.33 1.21 -11.59
N ALA A 235 -8.64 0.62 -10.43
CA ALA A 235 -9.93 -0.04 -10.18
C ALA A 235 -11.14 0.91 -10.11
N LYS A 236 -10.91 2.24 -10.08
CA LYS A 236 -11.96 3.28 -10.05
C LYS A 236 -11.96 4.13 -11.31
N LEU A 237 -11.12 3.80 -12.26
CA LEU A 237 -10.99 4.52 -13.51
C LEU A 237 -11.96 3.90 -14.53
N ASP A 238 -13.18 4.46 -14.63
CA ASP A 238 -14.23 3.95 -15.53
C ASP A 238 -14.02 4.36 -17.00
N ARG A 239 -13.20 5.38 -17.23
CA ARG A 239 -12.91 5.95 -18.55
C ARG A 239 -11.58 6.68 -18.56
N GLU A 240 -11.10 7.03 -19.76
CA GLU A 240 -9.93 7.87 -19.95
C GLU A 240 -10.02 9.16 -19.10
N GLN A 241 -8.94 9.47 -18.38
CA GLN A 241 -8.79 10.67 -17.56
C GLN A 241 -7.60 11.49 -18.06
N LEU A 242 -7.83 12.77 -18.32
CA LEU A 242 -6.78 13.73 -18.59
C LEU A 242 -6.09 14.12 -17.30
N LEU A 243 -4.76 14.05 -17.31
CA LEU A 243 -3.91 14.48 -16.19
C LEU A 243 -3.36 15.89 -16.48
N PRO A 244 -3.09 16.70 -15.44
CA PRO A 244 -2.53 18.02 -15.63
C PRO A 244 -1.13 17.94 -16.26
N THR A 245 -0.86 18.78 -17.24
CA THR A 245 0.47 18.94 -17.87
C THR A 245 1.20 20.16 -17.35
N ASP A 246 0.48 21.14 -16.82
CA ASP A 246 1.04 22.34 -16.22
C ASP A 246 1.76 21.99 -14.91
N ALA A 247 3.03 22.40 -14.82
CA ALA A 247 3.87 22.11 -13.66
C ALA A 247 4.00 20.60 -13.30
N LEU A 248 3.76 19.71 -14.28
CA LEU A 248 3.96 18.27 -14.10
C LEU A 248 5.44 17.97 -13.93
N ARG A 249 5.82 17.43 -12.77
CA ARG A 249 7.19 17.03 -12.49
C ARG A 249 7.46 15.60 -12.94
N TRP A 250 6.52 14.69 -12.69
CA TRP A 250 6.58 13.32 -13.15
C TRP A 250 5.17 12.70 -13.19
N VAL A 251 5.02 11.66 -13.99
CA VAL A 251 3.84 10.80 -14.05
C VAL A 251 4.29 9.35 -14.16
N GLY A 252 3.54 8.42 -13.61
CA GLY A 252 3.92 7.01 -13.66
C GLY A 252 2.79 6.05 -13.34
N LEU A 253 3.11 4.78 -13.50
CA LEU A 253 2.28 3.65 -13.07
C LEU A 253 2.96 3.00 -11.88
N ASP A 254 2.21 2.66 -10.84
CA ASP A 254 2.80 2.05 -9.67
C ASP A 254 1.87 1.07 -8.95
N ASP A 255 2.48 0.11 -8.30
CA ASP A 255 1.87 -0.75 -7.29
C ASP A 255 2.44 -0.42 -5.90
N ASN A 256 2.29 -1.31 -4.93
CA ASN A 256 2.82 -1.10 -3.59
C ASN A 256 4.35 -0.97 -3.54
N TYR A 257 5.06 -1.72 -4.40
CA TYR A 257 6.50 -1.96 -4.28
C TYR A 257 7.30 -1.45 -5.46
N PHE A 258 6.67 -1.27 -6.64
CA PHE A 258 7.34 -0.93 -7.89
C PHE A 258 6.69 0.27 -8.55
N ILE A 259 7.46 0.96 -9.36
CA ILE A 259 7.01 2.15 -10.10
C ILE A 259 7.72 2.24 -11.44
N THR A 260 6.94 2.60 -12.46
CA THR A 260 7.42 3.11 -13.74
C THR A 260 7.12 4.60 -13.77
N ALA A 261 8.12 5.45 -13.59
CA ALA A 261 7.94 6.89 -13.58
C ALA A 261 8.62 7.55 -14.77
N LEU A 262 7.94 8.53 -15.35
CA LEU A 262 8.35 9.32 -16.48
C LEU A 262 8.48 10.79 -16.05
N ILE A 263 9.64 11.37 -16.27
CA ILE A 263 9.99 12.73 -15.85
C ILE A 263 10.18 13.55 -17.14
N PRO A 264 9.20 14.37 -17.53
CA PRO A 264 9.27 15.13 -18.76
C PRO A 264 10.42 16.14 -18.75
N ARG A 265 11.21 16.17 -19.85
CA ARG A 265 12.23 17.18 -20.13
C ARG A 265 11.80 18.13 -21.25
N SER A 266 10.79 17.72 -22.02
CA SER A 266 10.15 18.56 -23.05
C SER A 266 8.69 18.83 -22.67
N PRO A 267 8.08 19.93 -23.17
CA PRO A 267 6.67 20.21 -22.94
C PRO A 267 5.76 19.10 -23.47
N LEU A 268 4.77 18.73 -22.64
CA LEU A 268 3.71 17.82 -23.01
C LEU A 268 2.46 18.62 -23.40
N LEU A 269 1.77 18.19 -24.46
CA LEU A 269 0.47 18.69 -24.85
C LEU A 269 -0.63 18.06 -23.99
N GLU A 270 -0.54 16.75 -23.82
CA GLU A 270 -1.56 15.97 -23.14
C GLU A 270 -0.95 14.73 -22.46
N VAL A 271 -1.48 14.37 -21.30
CA VAL A 271 -1.21 13.11 -20.62
C VAL A 271 -2.55 12.48 -20.28
N LYS A 272 -2.73 11.22 -20.68
CA LYS A 272 -3.96 10.46 -20.46
C LYS A 272 -3.67 9.22 -19.66
N ALA A 273 -4.46 8.98 -18.61
CA ALA A 273 -4.54 7.70 -17.94
C ALA A 273 -5.79 6.95 -18.45
N ARG A 274 -5.62 5.70 -18.91
CA ARG A 274 -6.73 4.89 -19.42
C ARG A 274 -6.87 3.62 -18.59
N PRO A 275 -8.09 3.15 -18.31
CA PRO A 275 -8.29 1.83 -17.72
C PRO A 275 -8.03 0.76 -18.77
N VAL A 276 -7.45 -0.33 -18.32
CA VAL A 276 -7.24 -1.52 -19.15
C VAL A 276 -7.59 -2.77 -18.35
N GLU A 277 -8.37 -3.66 -18.96
CA GLU A 277 -8.63 -5.00 -18.44
C GLU A 277 -7.56 -5.96 -18.96
N ILE A 278 -6.97 -6.71 -18.06
CA ILE A 278 -5.90 -7.63 -18.36
C ILE A 278 -6.28 -9.00 -17.87
N LEU A 279 -6.14 -9.99 -18.74
CA LEU A 279 -6.24 -11.39 -18.36
C LEU A 279 -4.92 -11.83 -17.74
N VAL A 280 -4.97 -12.27 -16.51
CA VAL A 280 -3.82 -12.86 -15.82
C VAL A 280 -4.09 -14.34 -15.67
N GLU A 281 -3.18 -15.16 -16.18
CA GLU A 281 -3.24 -16.61 -15.99
C GLU A 281 -2.61 -16.95 -14.64
N GLU A 282 -3.40 -17.58 -13.78
CA GLU A 282 -2.99 -18.03 -12.47
C GLU A 282 -2.93 -19.55 -12.44
N GLU A 283 -1.78 -20.10 -12.08
CA GLU A 283 -1.63 -21.53 -11.86
C GLU A 283 -1.89 -21.84 -10.38
N ARG A 284 -3.13 -22.22 -10.04
CA ARG A 284 -3.47 -22.67 -8.69
C ARG A 284 -3.33 -24.19 -8.58
N VAL A 285 -2.60 -24.64 -7.57
CA VAL A 285 -2.56 -26.06 -7.23
C VAL A 285 -3.77 -26.39 -6.34
N THR A 286 -4.85 -26.84 -6.95
CA THR A 286 -6.04 -27.30 -6.21
C THR A 286 -5.97 -28.84 -6.07
N GLY A 287 -5.60 -29.31 -4.88
CA GLY A 287 -5.37 -30.73 -4.62
C GLY A 287 -4.06 -31.23 -5.25
N HIS A 288 -4.12 -32.22 -6.15
CA HIS A 288 -2.94 -32.82 -6.79
C HIS A 288 -2.78 -32.41 -8.27
N ARG A 289 -3.53 -31.43 -8.76
CA ARG A 289 -3.48 -30.97 -10.15
C ARG A 289 -3.34 -29.47 -10.21
N PRO A 290 -2.42 -28.95 -11.05
CA PRO A 290 -2.42 -27.54 -11.39
C PRO A 290 -3.68 -27.22 -12.19
N VAL A 291 -4.38 -26.17 -11.82
CA VAL A 291 -5.52 -25.60 -12.54
C VAL A 291 -5.11 -24.19 -12.93
N THR A 292 -5.08 -23.92 -14.22
CA THR A 292 -4.88 -22.56 -14.73
C THR A 292 -6.24 -21.84 -14.65
N GLU A 293 -6.32 -20.85 -13.81
CA GLU A 293 -7.49 -19.98 -13.67
C GLU A 293 -7.15 -18.62 -14.30
N GLN A 294 -8.04 -18.10 -15.14
CA GLN A 294 -7.89 -16.76 -15.71
C GLN A 294 -8.65 -15.76 -14.84
N SER A 295 -7.95 -14.77 -14.34
CA SER A 295 -8.52 -13.67 -13.56
C SER A 295 -8.44 -12.37 -14.35
N GLU A 296 -9.54 -11.63 -14.38
CA GLU A 296 -9.59 -10.28 -14.95
C GLU A 296 -9.03 -9.29 -13.91
N LEU A 297 -8.07 -8.49 -14.35
CA LEU A 297 -7.43 -7.47 -13.53
C LEU A 297 -7.59 -6.10 -14.17
N LEU A 298 -8.13 -5.15 -13.42
CA LEU A 298 -8.14 -3.75 -13.81
C LEU A 298 -6.79 -3.10 -13.48
N ASP A 299 -6.17 -2.53 -14.50
CA ASP A 299 -4.94 -1.78 -14.39
C ASP A 299 -5.03 -0.47 -15.18
N ALA A 300 -4.00 0.35 -15.16
CA ALA A 300 -3.93 1.60 -15.89
C ALA A 300 -2.80 1.59 -16.92
N GLU A 301 -2.97 2.37 -17.96
CA GLU A 301 -1.96 2.69 -18.95
C GLU A 301 -1.86 4.20 -19.17
N LEU A 302 -0.70 4.65 -19.61
CA LEU A 302 -0.44 6.08 -19.87
C LEU A 302 -0.15 6.32 -21.32
N LEU A 303 -0.72 7.42 -21.85
CA LEU A 303 -0.38 8.01 -23.13
C LEU A 303 0.17 9.42 -22.90
N LEU A 304 1.38 9.69 -23.40
CA LEU A 304 2.05 10.98 -23.28
C LEU A 304 2.21 11.58 -24.68
N ALA A 305 1.50 12.66 -24.95
CA ALA A 305 1.57 13.41 -26.21
C ALA A 305 2.50 14.62 -26.05
N PRO A 306 3.56 14.76 -26.84
CA PRO A 306 4.40 15.95 -26.84
C PRO A 306 3.70 17.15 -27.49
N ALA A 307 4.15 18.36 -27.17
CA ALA A 307 3.66 19.58 -27.82
C ALA A 307 4.16 19.76 -29.28
N GLY A 308 5.02 18.89 -29.77
CA GLY A 308 5.61 18.91 -31.10
C GLY A 308 5.98 17.52 -31.61
N ASP A 309 6.96 17.47 -32.49
CA ASP A 309 7.44 16.23 -33.13
C ASP A 309 8.53 15.51 -32.31
N ARG A 310 8.90 16.04 -31.16
CA ARG A 310 9.92 15.46 -30.25
C ARG A 310 9.41 15.36 -28.83
N LEU A 311 9.68 14.22 -28.20
CA LEU A 311 9.49 13.96 -26.78
C LEU A 311 10.84 13.62 -26.14
N ALA A 312 11.19 14.31 -25.08
CA ALA A 312 12.35 14.01 -24.24
C ALA A 312 11.90 13.84 -22.79
N LEU A 313 12.28 12.73 -22.17
CA LEU A 313 11.99 12.44 -20.78
C LEU A 313 13.10 11.58 -20.14
N ASP A 314 13.16 11.55 -18.83
CA ASP A 314 13.89 10.56 -18.08
C ASP A 314 12.90 9.53 -17.52
N ALA A 315 13.23 8.24 -17.64
CA ALA A 315 12.40 7.16 -17.17
C ALA A 315 13.06 6.44 -16.00
N TYR A 316 12.28 6.10 -14.98
CA TYR A 316 12.68 5.24 -13.88
C TYR A 316 11.78 4.00 -13.90
N PHE A 317 12.37 2.84 -14.05
CA PHE A 317 11.73 1.54 -13.91
C PHE A 317 12.39 0.82 -12.75
N GLY A 318 11.67 0.60 -11.66
CA GLY A 318 12.33 0.01 -10.51
C GLY A 318 11.49 -0.14 -9.25
N ALA A 319 12.15 -0.65 -8.24
CA ALA A 319 11.61 -0.79 -6.91
C ALA A 319 11.48 0.58 -6.20
N LYS A 320 10.43 0.74 -5.41
CA LYS A 320 10.16 1.96 -4.62
C LYS A 320 11.06 2.03 -3.39
N LYS A 321 12.38 1.88 -3.59
CA LYS A 321 13.38 2.08 -2.52
C LYS A 321 13.46 3.57 -2.19
N TYR A 322 12.88 3.96 -1.05
CA TYR A 322 12.79 5.37 -0.64
C TYR A 322 14.10 6.13 -0.75
N THR A 323 15.22 5.52 -0.35
CA THR A 323 16.55 6.13 -0.39
C THR A 323 17.07 6.32 -1.81
N GLN A 324 16.66 5.50 -2.77
CA GLN A 324 17.04 5.63 -4.19
C GLN A 324 16.17 6.68 -4.89
N LEU A 325 14.83 6.61 -4.68
CA LEU A 325 13.89 7.56 -5.28
C LEU A 325 14.20 9.00 -4.86
N ARG A 326 14.56 9.22 -3.60
CA ARG A 326 14.95 10.55 -3.09
C ARG A 326 16.17 11.15 -3.80
N ARG A 327 17.07 10.34 -4.38
CA ARG A 327 18.24 10.84 -5.12
C ARG A 327 17.88 11.39 -6.50
N ILE A 328 16.71 11.05 -7.03
CA ILE A 328 16.20 11.55 -8.31
C ILE A 328 15.75 13.02 -8.16
N ASP A 329 15.37 13.44 -6.94
CA ASP A 329 15.07 14.83 -6.54
C ASP A 329 13.91 15.49 -7.31
N VAL A 330 12.89 14.70 -7.66
CA VAL A 330 11.66 15.15 -8.30
C VAL A 330 10.41 14.86 -7.49
N GLY A 331 10.54 14.47 -6.21
CA GLY A 331 9.41 14.13 -5.35
C GLY A 331 8.84 12.72 -5.53
N ILE A 332 9.44 11.90 -6.38
CA ILE A 332 8.99 10.53 -6.65
C ILE A 332 9.02 9.62 -5.41
N GLU A 333 9.84 9.96 -4.40
CA GLU A 333 9.89 9.24 -3.12
C GLU A 333 8.59 9.26 -2.33
N ASP A 334 7.71 10.22 -2.60
CA ASP A 334 6.39 10.30 -1.96
C ASP A 334 5.42 9.23 -2.48
N SER A 335 5.74 8.58 -3.63
CA SER A 335 5.05 7.38 -4.09
C SER A 335 5.16 6.21 -3.10
N VAL A 336 6.16 6.22 -2.19
CA VAL A 336 6.21 5.32 -1.03
C VAL A 336 5.22 5.84 0.02
N ARG A 337 3.99 5.36 0.00
CA ARG A 337 2.82 5.89 0.71
C ARG A 337 2.85 5.66 2.23
N PHE A 338 3.76 6.30 2.94
CA PHE A 338 3.77 6.24 4.41
C PHE A 338 2.61 7.02 5.05
N GLY A 339 1.96 7.92 4.32
CA GLY A 339 0.85 8.74 4.79
C GLY A 339 1.19 9.59 6.02
N PHE A 340 0.19 9.90 6.85
CA PHE A 340 0.35 10.70 8.07
C PHE A 340 1.46 10.19 9.02
N PHE A 341 1.66 8.87 9.07
CA PHE A 341 2.69 8.26 9.92
C PHE A 341 4.10 8.28 9.31
N GLY A 342 4.29 8.90 8.16
CA GLY A 342 5.59 9.06 7.50
C GLY A 342 6.66 9.70 8.38
N VAL A 343 6.26 10.62 9.28
CA VAL A 343 7.14 11.23 10.29
C VAL A 343 7.82 10.18 11.18
N ILE A 344 7.15 9.05 11.42
CA ILE A 344 7.67 7.92 12.22
C ILE A 344 8.24 6.84 11.31
N SER A 345 7.57 6.51 10.21
CA SER A 345 7.98 5.42 9.30
C SER A 345 9.32 5.70 8.64
N ARG A 346 9.59 6.94 8.18
CA ARG A 346 10.84 7.31 7.52
C ARG A 346 12.08 7.13 8.43
N PRO A 347 12.12 7.66 9.68
CA PRO A 347 13.21 7.38 10.61
C PRO A 347 13.38 5.90 10.94
N LEU A 348 12.26 5.15 11.05
CA LEU A 348 12.31 3.71 11.30
C LEU A 348 12.93 2.96 10.11
N LEU A 349 12.60 3.35 8.87
CA LEU A 349 13.20 2.78 7.65
C LEU A 349 14.70 3.03 7.60
N TYR A 350 15.13 4.29 7.87
CA TYR A 350 16.56 4.60 7.94
C TYR A 350 17.28 3.77 9.01
N GLY A 351 16.66 3.63 10.18
CA GLY A 351 17.22 2.80 11.25
C GLY A 351 17.27 1.32 10.89
N LEU A 352 16.24 0.80 10.19
CA LEU A 352 16.17 -0.58 9.74
C LEU A 352 17.26 -0.88 8.70
N ASN A 353 17.43 0.00 7.71
CA ASN A 353 18.47 -0.12 6.69
C ASN A 353 19.87 0.03 7.30
N TRP A 354 20.05 0.96 8.27
CA TRP A 354 21.31 1.08 8.99
C TRP A 354 21.67 -0.20 9.76
N LEU A 355 20.68 -0.82 10.44
CA LEU A 355 20.89 -2.10 11.12
C LEU A 355 21.25 -3.20 10.14
N HIS A 356 20.59 -3.26 8.99
CA HIS A 356 20.84 -4.24 7.95
C HIS A 356 22.27 -4.11 7.41
N ASP A 357 22.67 -2.90 7.04
CA ASP A 357 23.95 -2.63 6.39
C ASP A 357 25.15 -2.74 7.34
N ARG A 358 24.95 -2.54 8.66
CA ARG A 358 26.05 -2.38 9.62
C ARG A 358 26.09 -3.44 10.72
N VAL A 359 24.97 -4.09 11.04
CA VAL A 359 24.87 -4.97 12.21
C VAL A 359 24.51 -6.40 11.80
N VAL A 360 23.40 -6.61 11.08
CA VAL A 360 22.93 -7.96 10.70
C VAL A 360 22.30 -7.90 9.31
N ALA A 361 22.91 -8.56 8.34
CA ALA A 361 22.43 -8.63 6.95
C ALA A 361 21.19 -9.56 6.81
N ASN A 362 20.16 -9.33 7.65
CA ASN A 362 18.89 -10.04 7.61
C ASN A 362 17.80 -9.14 8.20
N TYR A 363 16.82 -8.73 7.38
CA TYR A 363 15.77 -7.79 7.79
C TYR A 363 14.88 -8.32 8.92
N GLY A 364 14.64 -9.63 9.01
CA GLY A 364 13.86 -10.19 10.12
C GLY A 364 14.53 -9.95 11.47
N TRP A 365 15.83 -10.18 11.57
CA TRP A 365 16.59 -9.85 12.77
C TRP A 365 16.73 -8.35 13.01
N CYS A 366 16.77 -7.52 11.94
CA CYS A 366 16.73 -6.07 12.07
C CYS A 366 15.40 -5.59 12.68
N ILE A 367 14.25 -6.20 12.30
CA ILE A 367 12.94 -5.93 12.92
C ILE A 367 12.97 -6.27 14.41
N VAL A 368 13.55 -7.43 14.79
CA VAL A 368 13.69 -7.84 16.20
C VAL A 368 14.53 -6.82 16.97
N LEU A 369 15.71 -6.46 16.45
CA LEU A 369 16.62 -5.49 17.09
C LEU A 369 16.00 -4.08 17.18
N MET A 370 15.36 -3.62 16.13
CA MET A 370 14.66 -2.32 16.12
C MET A 370 13.55 -2.29 17.17
N THR A 371 12.77 -3.37 17.27
CA THR A 371 11.73 -3.51 18.29
C THR A 371 12.33 -3.46 19.71
N LEU A 372 13.46 -4.13 19.92
CA LEU A 372 14.20 -4.08 21.19
C LEU A 372 14.67 -2.65 21.51
N LEU A 373 15.29 -1.96 20.56
CA LEU A 373 15.75 -0.57 20.73
C LEU A 373 14.60 0.39 21.08
N LEU A 374 13.48 0.28 20.37
CA LEU A 374 12.27 1.06 20.67
C LEU A 374 11.74 0.76 22.07
N ARG A 375 11.73 -0.51 22.47
CA ARG A 375 11.33 -0.91 23.83
C ARG A 375 12.25 -0.36 24.91
N LEU A 376 13.55 -0.36 24.67
CA LEU A 376 14.52 0.22 25.60
C LEU A 376 14.33 1.74 25.72
N ALA A 377 14.10 2.42 24.62
CA ALA A 377 13.80 3.85 24.62
C ALA A 377 12.50 4.19 25.39
N LEU A 378 11.48 3.35 25.28
CA LEU A 378 10.21 3.51 25.97
C LEU A 378 10.17 2.91 27.39
N LEU A 379 11.26 2.26 27.84
CA LEU A 379 11.33 1.58 29.14
C LEU A 379 10.96 2.48 30.32
N PRO A 380 11.46 3.73 30.45
CA PRO A 380 11.13 4.57 31.61
C PRO A 380 9.64 4.92 31.64
N LEU A 381 9.02 5.12 30.48
CA LEU A 381 7.60 5.42 30.37
C LEU A 381 6.73 4.21 30.73
N THR A 382 7.06 3.04 30.18
CA THR A 382 6.34 1.78 30.45
C THR A 382 6.49 1.36 31.92
N HIS A 383 7.65 1.59 32.54
CA HIS A 383 7.86 1.34 33.97
C HIS A 383 6.95 2.21 34.85
N LYS A 384 6.87 3.52 34.56
CA LYS A 384 6.00 4.45 35.30
C LYS A 384 4.51 4.08 35.17
N SER A 385 4.09 3.66 33.98
CA SER A 385 2.73 3.21 33.74
C SER A 385 2.41 1.90 34.47
N TYR A 386 3.33 0.92 34.41
CA TYR A 386 3.16 -0.36 35.12
C TYR A 386 3.02 -0.20 36.62
N THR A 387 3.84 0.67 37.24
CA THR A 387 3.74 1.00 38.67
C THR A 387 2.41 1.64 39.02
N SER A 388 1.90 2.55 38.18
CA SER A 388 0.59 3.16 38.37
C SER A 388 -0.55 2.15 38.28
N MET A 389 -0.47 1.23 37.30
CA MET A 389 -1.47 0.16 37.12
C MET A 389 -1.48 -0.80 38.33
N GLN A 390 -0.33 -1.09 38.93
CA GLN A 390 -0.27 -1.89 40.16
C GLN A 390 -0.90 -1.19 41.36
N LYS A 391 -0.68 0.13 41.50
CA LYS A 391 -1.38 0.92 42.53
C LYS A 391 -2.89 0.85 42.34
N MET A 392 -3.37 1.01 41.12
CA MET A 392 -4.79 0.87 40.77
C MET A 392 -5.33 -0.53 41.14
N GLN A 393 -4.57 -1.60 40.90
CA GLN A 393 -4.97 -2.96 41.26
C GLN A 393 -5.16 -3.14 42.76
N LYS A 394 -4.31 -2.50 43.61
CA LYS A 394 -4.48 -2.51 45.07
C LYS A 394 -5.79 -1.83 45.51
N LEU A 395 -6.32 -0.90 44.73
CA LEU A 395 -7.57 -0.21 45.00
C LEU A 395 -8.82 -0.98 44.52
N ASN A 396 -8.66 -2.08 43.79
CA ASN A 396 -9.80 -2.87 43.30
C ASN A 396 -10.82 -3.25 44.39
N PRO A 397 -10.42 -3.72 45.59
CA PRO A 397 -11.40 -4.07 46.62
C PRO A 397 -12.27 -2.85 47.06
N ARG A 398 -11.64 -1.68 47.16
CA ARG A 398 -12.37 -0.44 47.51
C ARG A 398 -13.29 0.00 46.36
N MET A 399 -12.85 -0.13 45.11
CA MET A 399 -13.66 0.16 43.93
C MET A 399 -14.84 -0.80 43.82
N GLU A 400 -14.66 -2.09 44.15
CA GLU A 400 -15.75 -3.05 44.19
C GLU A 400 -16.77 -2.75 45.27
N SER A 401 -16.33 -2.29 46.44
CA SER A 401 -17.24 -1.87 47.51
C SER A 401 -18.09 -0.66 47.09
N ILE A 402 -17.52 0.35 46.44
CA ILE A 402 -18.25 1.48 45.88
C ILE A 402 -19.27 1.00 44.85
N ARG A 403 -18.89 0.15 43.92
CA ARG A 403 -19.81 -0.41 42.92
C ARG A 403 -20.94 -1.21 43.56
N ALA A 404 -20.63 -2.05 44.54
CA ALA A 404 -21.63 -2.82 45.27
C ALA A 404 -22.66 -1.90 45.97
N LYS A 405 -22.21 -0.78 46.59
CA LYS A 405 -23.04 0.23 47.21
C LYS A 405 -24.08 0.83 46.26
N TYR A 406 -23.71 1.02 44.98
CA TYR A 406 -24.59 1.64 44.01
C TYR A 406 -25.30 0.62 43.09
N ARG A 407 -24.95 -0.66 43.11
CA ARG A 407 -25.48 -1.68 42.20
C ARG A 407 -26.99 -1.76 42.14
N SER A 408 -27.68 -1.67 43.31
CA SER A 408 -29.14 -1.67 43.39
C SER A 408 -29.79 -0.35 42.98
N LYS A 409 -29.01 0.74 42.92
CA LYS A 409 -29.48 2.10 42.59
C LYS A 409 -29.25 2.49 41.13
N LEU A 410 -28.45 1.71 40.37
CA LEU A 410 -28.11 1.99 38.97
C LEU A 410 -29.31 1.81 38.02
N LYS A 411 -30.35 1.09 38.44
CA LYS A 411 -31.61 0.97 37.72
C LYS A 411 -32.72 1.54 38.58
N ASP A 412 -33.67 2.25 37.98
CA ASP A 412 -34.91 2.70 38.62
C ASP A 412 -35.88 1.51 38.80
N LYS A 413 -37.03 1.78 39.42
CA LYS A 413 -38.08 0.78 39.62
C LYS A 413 -38.68 0.24 38.32
N GLN A 414 -38.43 0.91 37.18
CA GLN A 414 -38.89 0.53 35.85
C GLN A 414 -37.75 -0.11 35.02
N GLY A 415 -36.59 -0.42 35.62
CA GLY A 415 -35.46 -1.06 34.95
C GLY A 415 -34.61 -0.11 34.08
N ARG A 416 -34.90 1.19 34.07
CA ARG A 416 -34.15 2.20 33.28
C ARG A 416 -32.86 2.60 33.99
N PRO A 417 -31.80 3.00 33.25
CA PRO A 417 -30.57 3.47 33.83
C PRO A 417 -30.77 4.72 34.68
N ASN A 418 -30.36 4.70 35.94
CA ASN A 418 -30.42 5.87 36.84
C ASN A 418 -29.11 6.66 36.71
N LEU A 419 -29.13 7.73 35.90
CA LEU A 419 -27.99 8.58 35.61
C LEU A 419 -27.45 9.32 36.84
N GLU A 420 -28.32 9.66 37.79
CA GLU A 420 -27.92 10.33 39.03
C GLU A 420 -27.10 9.40 39.93
N ALA A 421 -27.55 8.16 40.10
CA ALA A 421 -26.81 7.16 40.86
C ALA A 421 -25.47 6.83 40.20
N GLN A 422 -25.43 6.80 38.86
CA GLN A 422 -24.22 6.59 38.10
C GLN A 422 -23.21 7.75 38.26
N ARG A 423 -23.69 9.00 38.24
CA ARG A 423 -22.85 10.18 38.52
C ARG A 423 -22.25 10.12 39.93
N LYS A 424 -23.08 9.88 40.95
CA LYS A 424 -22.62 9.76 42.36
C LYS A 424 -21.58 8.64 42.53
N MET A 425 -21.78 7.50 41.88
CA MET A 425 -20.80 6.42 41.89
C MET A 425 -19.48 6.84 41.25
N ASN A 426 -19.53 7.54 40.09
CA ASN A 426 -18.33 8.00 39.40
C ASN A 426 -17.60 9.10 40.22
N ASP A 427 -18.34 10.00 40.89
CA ASP A 427 -17.75 11.03 41.74
C ASP A 427 -17.02 10.41 42.95
N GLU A 428 -17.63 9.39 43.61
CA GLU A 428 -17.01 8.67 44.71
C GLU A 428 -15.77 7.90 44.25
N MET A 429 -15.80 7.31 43.04
CA MET A 429 -14.63 6.70 42.43
C MET A 429 -13.52 7.71 42.11
N GLN A 430 -13.84 8.90 41.60
CA GLN A 430 -12.87 9.96 41.36
C GLN A 430 -12.24 10.48 42.65
N LEU A 431 -13.02 10.62 43.71
CA LEU A 431 -12.52 10.99 45.03
C LEU A 431 -11.51 9.97 45.54
N LEU A 432 -11.82 8.66 45.45
CA LEU A 432 -10.90 7.60 45.82
C LEU A 432 -9.57 7.68 45.03
N PHE A 433 -9.63 7.96 43.75
CA PHE A 433 -8.42 8.08 42.91
C PHE A 433 -7.59 9.32 43.31
N ARG A 434 -8.24 10.42 43.68
CA ARG A 434 -7.56 11.65 44.15
C ARG A 434 -6.93 11.44 45.53
N GLU A 435 -7.62 10.82 46.47
CA GLU A 435 -7.11 10.53 47.82
C GLU A 435 -5.87 9.63 47.77
N GLU A 436 -5.86 8.62 46.88
CA GLU A 436 -4.76 7.68 46.76
C GLU A 436 -3.68 8.13 45.73
N GLY A 437 -3.85 9.32 45.13
CA GLY A 437 -2.89 9.88 44.17
C GLY A 437 -2.69 9.05 42.91
N VAL A 438 -3.71 8.29 42.51
CA VAL A 438 -3.66 7.38 41.33
C VAL A 438 -4.44 8.00 40.19
N ASN A 439 -3.78 8.07 39.01
CA ASN A 439 -4.45 8.52 37.80
C ASN A 439 -4.90 7.29 36.97
N PRO A 440 -6.20 7.09 36.73
CA PRO A 440 -6.73 5.97 35.97
C PRO A 440 -6.26 5.95 34.51
N ILE A 441 -5.90 7.12 33.95
CA ILE A 441 -5.41 7.22 32.55
C ILE A 441 -3.96 6.71 32.43
N SER A 442 -3.18 6.71 33.53
CA SER A 442 -1.79 6.27 33.47
C SER A 442 -1.63 4.79 33.09
N GLY A 443 -2.67 3.97 33.29
CA GLY A 443 -2.68 2.56 32.88
C GLY A 443 -2.77 2.36 31.35
N CYS A 444 -3.40 3.25 30.63
CA CYS A 444 -3.51 3.18 29.16
C CYS A 444 -2.43 4.01 28.44
N LEU A 445 -1.60 4.77 29.16
CA LEU A 445 -0.55 5.59 28.58
C LEU A 445 0.43 4.82 27.67
N PRO A 446 0.87 3.60 27.97
CA PRO A 446 1.71 2.82 27.04
C PRO A 446 1.02 2.58 25.70
N ILE A 447 -0.27 2.26 25.73
CA ILE A 447 -1.04 2.02 24.50
C ILE A 447 -1.10 3.29 23.66
N LEU A 448 -1.36 4.45 24.27
CA LEU A 448 -1.44 5.72 23.56
C LEU A 448 -0.12 6.12 22.88
N VAL A 449 1.02 5.83 23.52
CA VAL A 449 2.35 6.10 22.95
C VAL A 449 2.74 5.02 21.92
N GLN A 450 2.34 3.79 22.15
CA GLN A 450 2.62 2.66 21.27
C GLN A 450 1.83 2.73 19.95
N MET A 451 0.61 3.30 19.95
CA MET A 451 -0.23 3.34 18.75
C MET A 451 0.42 4.10 17.58
N PRO A 452 0.96 5.32 17.75
CA PRO A 452 1.68 5.99 16.67
C PRO A 452 2.89 5.19 16.17
N VAL A 453 3.66 4.60 17.08
CA VAL A 453 4.81 3.74 16.73
C VAL A 453 4.34 2.50 15.98
N PHE A 454 3.27 1.88 16.44
CA PHE A 454 2.67 0.72 15.77
C PHE A 454 2.22 1.06 14.34
N PHE A 455 1.45 2.13 14.16
CA PHE A 455 1.01 2.53 12.82
C PHE A 455 2.16 2.98 11.93
N GLY A 456 3.19 3.60 12.49
CA GLY A 456 4.41 3.91 11.76
C GLY A 456 5.12 2.65 11.28
N PHE A 457 5.27 1.65 12.14
CA PHE A 457 5.83 0.34 11.78
C PHE A 457 4.94 -0.41 10.78
N TYR A 458 3.63 -0.43 11.01
CA TYR A 458 2.68 -1.04 10.07
C TYR A 458 2.83 -0.46 8.66
N ARG A 459 2.80 0.88 8.54
CA ARG A 459 2.98 1.56 7.24
C ARG A 459 4.34 1.28 6.62
N LEU A 460 5.40 1.23 7.43
CA LEU A 460 6.72 0.85 6.98
C LEU A 460 6.72 -0.57 6.41
N LEU A 461 6.31 -1.54 7.21
CA LEU A 461 6.41 -2.96 6.86
C LEU A 461 5.44 -3.37 5.74
N ALA A 462 4.33 -2.64 5.56
CA ALA A 462 3.39 -2.87 4.48
C ALA A 462 3.83 -2.28 3.12
N ASN A 463 4.73 -1.28 3.12
CA ASN A 463 5.08 -0.55 1.90
C ASN A 463 6.59 -0.56 1.58
N ALA A 464 7.43 -1.10 2.48
CA ALA A 464 8.88 -1.15 2.26
C ALA A 464 9.24 -2.30 1.32
N VAL A 465 9.69 -1.96 0.13
CA VAL A 465 10.19 -2.93 -0.86
C VAL A 465 11.45 -3.65 -0.37
N GLU A 466 12.16 -3.10 0.59
CA GLU A 466 13.32 -3.72 1.24
C GLU A 466 12.97 -5.05 1.94
N LEU A 467 11.69 -5.29 2.21
CA LEU A 467 11.19 -6.54 2.79
C LEU A 467 10.70 -7.54 1.75
N TRP A 468 10.62 -7.11 0.49
CA TRP A 468 10.33 -7.98 -0.62
C TRP A 468 11.47 -8.97 -0.81
N ASP A 469 11.15 -10.25 -0.92
CA ASP A 469 12.12 -11.33 -1.03
C ASP A 469 13.21 -11.33 0.07
N ALA A 470 12.87 -10.78 1.24
CA ALA A 470 13.74 -10.75 2.40
C ALA A 470 13.43 -11.93 3.34
N PRO A 471 14.29 -12.98 3.39
CA PRO A 471 14.06 -14.12 4.26
C PRO A 471 14.35 -13.77 5.73
N TRP A 472 13.66 -14.45 6.64
CA TRP A 472 14.00 -14.40 8.06
C TRP A 472 14.59 -15.73 8.53
N ILE A 473 13.75 -16.72 8.84
CA ILE A 473 14.15 -18.01 9.37
C ILE A 473 13.21 -19.13 8.90
N GLY A 474 13.76 -20.29 8.61
CA GLY A 474 13.02 -21.50 8.24
C GLY A 474 12.19 -21.29 6.97
N TRP A 475 10.89 -21.35 7.09
CA TRP A 475 9.93 -21.25 5.96
C TRP A 475 9.56 -19.82 5.57
N ILE A 476 9.90 -18.81 6.39
CA ILE A 476 9.61 -17.41 6.08
C ILE A 476 10.68 -16.89 5.12
N GLN A 477 10.40 -16.96 3.83
CA GLN A 477 11.31 -16.54 2.77
C GLN A 477 11.06 -15.08 2.33
N ASN A 478 9.88 -14.55 2.61
CA ASN A 478 9.51 -13.19 2.24
C ASN A 478 8.73 -12.52 3.40
N LEU A 479 9.29 -11.45 3.95
CA LEU A 479 8.69 -10.71 5.05
C LEU A 479 7.56 -9.78 4.61
N ALA A 480 7.42 -9.50 3.30
CA ALA A 480 6.39 -8.63 2.75
C ALA A 480 5.04 -9.36 2.52
N ILE A 481 5.03 -10.69 2.54
CA ILE A 481 3.82 -11.51 2.35
C ILE A 481 3.39 -12.19 3.66
N PRO A 482 2.13 -12.65 3.77
CA PRO A 482 1.67 -13.46 4.91
C PRO A 482 2.46 -14.76 5.06
N ASP A 483 2.51 -15.29 6.29
CA ASP A 483 3.12 -16.60 6.56
C ASP A 483 2.27 -17.71 5.93
N PRO A 484 2.81 -18.47 4.96
CA PRO A 484 2.06 -19.49 4.22
C PRO A 484 1.54 -20.63 5.09
N TYR A 485 2.19 -20.89 6.24
CA TYR A 485 1.78 -21.94 7.18
C TYR A 485 1.01 -21.42 8.40
N PHE A 486 0.82 -20.11 8.50
CA PHE A 486 0.15 -19.43 9.63
C PHE A 486 0.78 -19.72 11.01
N VAL A 487 1.98 -20.26 11.06
CA VAL A 487 2.66 -20.61 12.32
C VAL A 487 3.00 -19.36 13.11
N LEU A 488 3.56 -18.34 12.46
CA LEU A 488 3.95 -17.10 13.11
C LEU A 488 2.74 -16.34 13.71
N PRO A 489 1.60 -16.17 13.03
CA PRO A 489 0.38 -15.62 13.61
C PRO A 489 -0.13 -16.41 14.82
N LEU A 490 -0.12 -17.75 14.76
CA LEU A 490 -0.58 -18.59 15.86
C LEU A 490 0.33 -18.46 17.11
N VAL A 491 1.65 -18.48 16.92
CA VAL A 491 2.62 -18.28 17.99
C VAL A 491 2.53 -16.86 18.56
N MET A 492 2.34 -15.86 17.71
CA MET A 492 2.09 -14.48 18.13
C MET A 492 0.82 -14.39 18.99
N GLY A 493 -0.28 -15.01 18.57
CA GLY A 493 -1.53 -15.07 19.35
C GLY A 493 -1.37 -15.73 20.70
N ALA A 494 -0.63 -16.86 20.77
CA ALA A 494 -0.31 -17.54 22.02
C ALA A 494 0.50 -16.63 22.97
N THR A 495 1.53 -15.94 22.46
CA THR A 495 2.32 -14.99 23.27
C THR A 495 1.50 -13.77 23.68
N GLN A 496 0.58 -13.29 22.83
CA GLN A 496 -0.37 -12.24 23.16
C GLN A 496 -1.26 -12.66 24.34
N PHE A 497 -1.79 -13.88 24.30
CA PHE A 497 -2.61 -14.43 25.38
C PHE A 497 -1.83 -14.52 26.70
N VAL A 498 -0.59 -15.01 26.66
CA VAL A 498 0.29 -15.07 27.85
C VAL A 498 0.56 -13.66 28.40
N SER A 499 0.93 -12.72 27.53
CA SER A 499 1.18 -11.32 27.91
C SER A 499 -0.04 -10.69 28.60
N MET A 500 -1.24 -10.93 28.06
CA MET A 500 -2.48 -10.44 28.67
C MET A 500 -2.78 -11.05 30.04
N ARG A 501 -2.50 -12.35 30.22
CA ARG A 501 -2.65 -13.03 31.53
C ARG A 501 -1.71 -12.48 32.60
N MET A 502 -0.55 -11.97 32.21
CA MET A 502 0.40 -11.33 33.11
C MET A 502 0.02 -9.88 33.45
N THR A 503 -0.80 -9.25 32.63
CA THR A 503 -1.27 -7.88 32.85
C THR A 503 -2.32 -7.85 33.96
N PRO A 504 -2.28 -6.86 34.89
CA PRO A 504 -3.27 -6.74 35.95
C PRO A 504 -4.70 -6.66 35.42
N ALA A 505 -5.60 -7.45 36.01
CA ALA A 505 -6.99 -7.53 35.57
C ALA A 505 -7.71 -6.18 35.71
N MET A 506 -8.43 -5.80 34.65
CA MET A 506 -9.29 -4.60 34.68
C MET A 506 -10.48 -4.80 35.61
N PRO A 507 -10.85 -3.74 36.38
CA PRO A 507 -11.96 -3.84 37.34
C PRO A 507 -13.33 -4.03 36.69
N ASN A 508 -13.51 -3.58 35.45
CA ASN A 508 -14.79 -3.65 34.75
C ASN A 508 -14.97 -5.02 34.04
N PRO A 509 -16.05 -5.78 34.32
CA PRO A 509 -16.31 -7.08 33.70
C PRO A 509 -16.36 -7.03 32.16
N THR A 510 -16.99 -6.00 31.60
CA THR A 510 -17.08 -5.81 30.15
C THR A 510 -15.71 -5.58 29.51
N GLN A 511 -14.89 -4.72 30.10
CA GLN A 511 -13.51 -4.51 29.65
C GLN A 511 -12.68 -5.79 29.75
N ARG A 512 -12.85 -6.57 30.84
CA ARG A 512 -12.17 -7.87 31.01
C ARG A 512 -12.57 -8.85 29.91
N PHE A 513 -13.85 -8.92 29.55
CA PHE A 513 -14.33 -9.79 28.47
C PHE A 513 -13.73 -9.37 27.13
N ILE A 514 -13.77 -8.09 26.78
CA ILE A 514 -13.17 -7.55 25.53
C ILE A 514 -11.67 -7.85 25.50
N MET A 515 -10.95 -7.57 26.57
CA MET A 515 -9.52 -7.84 26.63
C MET A 515 -9.21 -9.33 26.49
N ASN A 516 -9.96 -10.23 27.14
CA ASN A 516 -9.72 -11.65 27.05
C ASN A 516 -10.03 -12.25 25.66
N SER A 517 -10.98 -11.65 24.92
CA SER A 517 -11.31 -12.08 23.55
C SER A 517 -10.37 -11.49 22.49
N MET A 518 -9.73 -10.36 22.80
CA MET A 518 -8.85 -9.64 21.87
C MET A 518 -7.74 -10.52 21.23
N PRO A 519 -7.02 -11.39 21.95
CA PRO A 519 -6.01 -12.25 21.34
C PRO A 519 -6.54 -13.15 20.25
N ILE A 520 -7.76 -13.65 20.39
CA ILE A 520 -8.40 -14.54 19.40
C ILE A 520 -8.69 -13.76 18.12
N TRP A 521 -9.40 -12.64 18.24
CA TRP A 521 -9.73 -11.78 17.10
C TRP A 521 -8.47 -11.27 16.39
N PHE A 522 -7.49 -10.87 17.18
CA PHE A 522 -6.25 -10.34 16.64
C PHE A 522 -5.44 -11.41 15.89
N THR A 523 -5.42 -12.66 16.39
CA THR A 523 -4.78 -13.79 15.71
C THR A 523 -5.45 -14.07 14.36
N ILE A 524 -6.79 -14.13 14.32
CA ILE A 524 -7.54 -14.35 13.07
C ILE A 524 -7.24 -13.22 12.06
N PHE A 525 -7.26 -11.98 12.53
CA PHE A 525 -6.99 -10.83 11.68
C PHE A 525 -5.55 -10.80 11.14
N SER A 526 -4.60 -11.33 11.92
CA SER A 526 -3.19 -11.34 11.55
C SER A 526 -2.81 -12.38 10.49
N PHE A 527 -3.72 -13.28 10.11
CA PHE A 527 -3.47 -14.23 9.01
C PHE A 527 -3.23 -13.54 7.67
N GLY A 528 -3.86 -12.38 7.44
CA GLY A 528 -3.66 -11.57 6.23
C GLY A 528 -2.54 -10.53 6.34
N PHE A 529 -1.78 -10.49 7.45
CA PHE A 529 -0.70 -9.51 7.59
C PHE A 529 0.64 -10.02 7.07
N PRO A 530 1.47 -9.13 6.50
CA PRO A 530 2.85 -9.45 6.17
C PRO A 530 3.59 -10.07 7.35
N SER A 531 4.41 -11.10 7.09
CA SER A 531 5.17 -11.82 8.11
C SER A 531 6.05 -10.90 8.95
N GLY A 532 6.64 -9.85 8.35
CA GLY A 532 7.43 -8.85 9.06
C GLY A 532 6.64 -8.10 10.14
N LEU A 533 5.37 -7.78 9.89
CA LEU A 533 4.51 -7.12 10.86
C LEU A 533 4.13 -8.06 12.01
N VAL A 534 3.81 -9.31 11.69
CA VAL A 534 3.51 -10.33 12.70
C VAL A 534 4.74 -10.61 13.56
N LEU A 535 5.95 -10.64 12.95
CA LEU A 535 7.23 -10.77 13.66
C LEU A 535 7.48 -9.61 14.62
N TYR A 536 7.25 -8.36 14.16
CA TYR A 536 7.32 -7.19 15.05
C TYR A 536 6.41 -7.36 16.28
N TRP A 537 5.16 -7.78 16.07
CA TRP A 537 4.19 -7.95 17.16
C TRP A 537 4.57 -9.12 18.08
N PHE A 538 4.98 -10.24 17.52
CA PHE A 538 5.49 -11.37 18.29
C PHE A 538 6.66 -10.96 19.19
N THR A 539 7.66 -10.28 18.63
CA THR A 539 8.81 -9.76 19.36
C THR A 539 8.38 -8.81 20.49
N ASN A 540 7.45 -7.91 20.18
CA ASN A 540 6.91 -6.99 21.16
C ASN A 540 6.20 -7.69 22.33
N ASN A 541 5.48 -8.79 22.06
CA ASN A 541 4.86 -9.62 23.10
C ASN A 541 5.89 -10.31 23.97
N ILE A 542 6.91 -10.92 23.37
CA ILE A 542 8.02 -11.57 24.12
C ILE A 542 8.71 -10.56 25.02
N LEU A 543 9.08 -9.40 24.52
CA LEU A 543 9.69 -8.33 25.31
C LEU A 543 8.80 -7.85 26.45
N THR A 544 7.48 -7.80 26.24
CA THR A 544 6.50 -7.47 27.28
C THR A 544 6.49 -8.54 28.37
N ILE A 545 6.46 -9.82 28.00
CA ILE A 545 6.49 -10.95 28.95
C ILE A 545 7.77 -10.92 29.77
N VAL A 546 8.92 -10.72 29.12
CA VAL A 546 10.24 -10.64 29.80
C VAL A 546 10.26 -9.43 30.76
N GLN A 547 9.82 -8.28 30.33
CA GLN A 547 9.78 -7.07 31.16
C GLN A 547 8.86 -7.23 32.37
N GLN A 548 7.66 -7.77 32.19
CA GLN A 548 6.71 -8.00 33.29
C GLN A 548 7.21 -9.09 34.23
N GLY A 549 7.78 -10.17 33.69
CA GLY A 549 8.37 -11.26 34.48
C GLY A 549 9.56 -10.78 35.30
N GLY A 550 10.45 -10.00 34.70
CA GLY A 550 11.59 -9.39 35.38
C GLY A 550 11.17 -8.46 36.53
N TYR A 551 10.18 -7.57 36.24
CA TYR A 551 9.63 -6.69 37.24
C TYR A 551 9.01 -7.45 38.43
N ASN A 552 8.22 -8.49 38.15
CA ASN A 552 7.59 -9.30 39.20
C ASN A 552 8.64 -10.07 40.06
N ARG A 553 9.76 -10.52 39.47
CA ARG A 553 10.87 -11.14 40.19
C ARG A 553 11.62 -10.15 41.08
N LEU A 554 11.98 -8.97 40.53
CA LEU A 554 12.68 -7.92 41.28
C LEU A 554 11.83 -7.39 42.45
N LYS A 555 10.52 -7.34 42.30
CA LYS A 555 9.60 -6.99 43.40
C LYS A 555 9.60 -8.07 44.50
N LYS A 556 9.57 -9.35 44.12
CA LYS A 556 9.63 -10.47 45.11
C LYS A 556 10.97 -10.53 45.86
N SER A 557 12.07 -10.10 45.24
CA SER A 557 13.40 -10.02 45.86
C SER A 557 13.60 -8.78 46.76
N GLY A 558 12.60 -7.90 46.93
CA GLY A 558 12.70 -6.72 47.78
C GLY A 558 13.50 -5.56 47.19
N PHE A 559 13.97 -5.64 45.94
CA PHE A 559 14.83 -4.64 45.32
C PHE A 559 14.17 -3.24 45.22
N PHE A 560 12.84 -3.19 45.16
CA PHE A 560 12.07 -1.94 45.11
C PHE A 560 11.48 -1.50 46.47
N GLY A 561 12.07 -1.92 47.62
CA GLY A 561 11.60 -1.59 48.95
C GLY A 561 10.23 -2.22 49.23
N GLY A 562 10.24 -3.45 49.73
CA GLY A 562 9.00 -4.18 49.99
C GLY A 562 8.20 -3.51 51.12
N GLU A 563 7.06 -2.91 50.81
CA GLU A 563 5.97 -2.86 51.80
C GLU A 563 5.43 -4.28 51.96
N GLU A 564 5.58 -4.84 53.15
CA GLU A 564 4.98 -6.12 53.55
C GLU A 564 3.48 -6.11 53.26
N PRO A 565 2.91 -7.23 52.78
CA PRO A 565 1.47 -7.36 52.65
C PRO A 565 0.87 -7.27 54.07
N GLN A 566 0.16 -6.17 54.34
CA GLN A 566 -0.66 -6.06 55.55
C GLN A 566 -1.66 -7.22 55.52
N THR A 567 -1.40 -8.22 56.35
CA THR A 567 -2.34 -9.30 56.67
C THR A 567 -3.67 -8.67 57.08
N PRO A 568 -4.82 -9.05 56.51
CA PRO A 568 -6.11 -8.48 56.93
C PRO A 568 -6.27 -8.80 58.42
N ALA A 569 -6.46 -7.74 59.22
CA ALA A 569 -6.73 -7.86 60.63
C ALA A 569 -7.93 -8.79 60.83
N LYS A 570 -7.67 -9.94 61.44
CA LYS A 570 -8.72 -10.86 61.92
C LYS A 570 -9.65 -10.03 62.82
N THR A 571 -10.86 -9.75 62.36
CA THR A 571 -11.95 -9.24 63.15
C THR A 571 -12.15 -10.17 64.37
N ARG A 572 -11.68 -9.76 65.53
CA ARG A 572 -12.03 -10.42 66.79
C ARG A 572 -13.54 -10.28 66.96
N SER A 573 -14.24 -11.36 66.79
CA SER A 573 -15.59 -11.55 67.21
C SER A 573 -15.62 -11.38 68.74
N ALA A 574 -16.14 -10.23 69.23
CA ALA A 574 -16.51 -10.08 70.62
C ALA A 574 -17.79 -10.92 70.84
N LYS A 575 -17.64 -12.01 71.52
CA LYS A 575 -18.72 -12.69 72.23
C LYS A 575 -18.90 -11.95 73.56
N SER A 576 -20.05 -11.39 73.77
CA SER A 576 -20.78 -11.36 75.03
C SER A 576 -22.24 -11.05 74.77
#